data_b48538ea214c08530c04416c07974501
#
_entry.id   b48538ea214c08530c04416c07974501
#
_cell.length_a   1.000
_cell.length_b   1.000
_cell.length_c   1.000
_cell.angle_alpha   90.00
_cell.angle_beta   90.00
_cell.angle_gamma   90.00
#
_symmetry.space_group_name_H-M   'P 1'
#
loop_
_entity.id
_entity.type
_entity.pdbx_description
1 polymer ?
#
loop_
_entity_poly.entity_id
_entity_poly.type
_entity_poly.pdbx_seq_one_letter_code
_entity_poly.pdbx_strand_id
1 'polypeptide(L)'
;MQLTCLTLYLRLVNITRRTVLSSLTVAAAVKAQRRQPPPNWKPRLGVLCSYSDANLEFVKSEGFTSMQLRLDPDKLDDNAIASIKDKIAKTGIDVSSLACDGNHIDPDPAKREKQNTYTLKMIELAGKMEVPNLGGQSGTIPNMPFAQQVDEIEKVYTEKYFAACEKNKVRILWEPYAGGPNIATGPVGWEALFRKFNNSPNVGLQFDPSHLVWQMMDEVEAAREFADKIYDVHLKDTEILTHVLKRGGIQPVNRQSWWRFRVPGYGSVDWKGFFSVLAEIGYKGAMNIENEDNFYYPSYANGDFTEQYKRGFKVAHEFLKTLVPPLA
;
A
#
# COMPACT_ATOMS: atom_id res chain seq x y z
N MET A 1 -44.62 12.68 -20.99
CA MET A 1 -44.45 14.00 -20.38
C MET A 1 -43.05 14.15 -19.71
N GLN A 2 -42.07 13.33 -20.06
CA GLN A 2 -40.69 13.40 -19.52
C GLN A 2 -39.60 13.88 -20.51
N LEU A 3 -39.93 14.12 -21.75
CA LEU A 3 -38.97 14.58 -22.79
C LEU A 3 -38.86 16.12 -22.92
N THR A 4 -39.78 16.88 -22.32
CA THR A 4 -39.84 18.33 -22.45
C THR A 4 -38.95 19.09 -21.44
N CYS A 5 -38.58 18.46 -20.34
CA CYS A 5 -37.75 19.11 -19.28
C CYS A 5 -36.24 19.11 -19.64
N LEU A 6 -35.76 18.08 -20.31
CA LEU A 6 -34.34 17.95 -20.69
C LEU A 6 -33.95 18.93 -21.80
N THR A 7 -34.89 19.23 -22.70
CA THR A 7 -34.66 20.16 -23.85
C THR A 7 -34.61 21.63 -23.45
N LEU A 8 -35.27 22.01 -22.35
CA LEU A 8 -35.21 23.36 -21.79
C LEU A 8 -33.90 23.60 -21.01
N TYR A 9 -33.37 22.59 -20.32
CA TYR A 9 -32.13 22.72 -19.55
C TYR A 9 -30.90 22.90 -20.46
N LEU A 10 -30.90 22.25 -21.62
CA LEU A 10 -29.82 22.37 -22.62
C LEU A 10 -29.80 23.70 -23.38
N ARG A 11 -30.89 24.46 -23.35
CA ARG A 11 -30.94 25.81 -23.98
C ARG A 11 -30.40 26.93 -23.09
N LEU A 12 -30.31 26.72 -21.78
CA LEU A 12 -29.81 27.71 -20.84
C LEU A 12 -28.28 27.71 -20.65
N VAL A 13 -27.56 26.70 -21.13
CA VAL A 13 -26.12 26.57 -20.87
C VAL A 13 -25.28 26.73 -22.14
N ASN A 14 -25.87 26.89 -23.32
CA ASN A 14 -25.17 27.09 -24.62
C ASN A 14 -24.06 26.05 -24.91
N ILE A 15 -24.17 24.82 -24.36
CA ILE A 15 -23.22 23.72 -24.59
C ILE A 15 -23.76 22.84 -25.71
N THR A 16 -23.14 22.90 -26.90
CA THR A 16 -23.51 22.02 -28.01
C THR A 16 -23.01 20.60 -27.77
N ARG A 17 -23.74 19.58 -28.28
CA ARG A 17 -23.31 18.15 -28.22
C ARG A 17 -21.89 17.93 -28.75
N ARG A 18 -21.41 18.76 -29.65
CA ARG A 18 -20.02 18.73 -30.17
C ARG A 18 -19.01 19.15 -29.12
N THR A 19 -19.32 20.13 -28.25
CA THR A 19 -18.40 20.61 -27.22
C THR A 19 -18.24 19.58 -26.06
N VAL A 20 -19.31 18.84 -25.74
CA VAL A 20 -19.24 17.78 -24.72
C VAL A 20 -18.48 16.57 -25.26
N LEU A 21 -18.67 16.18 -26.50
CA LEU A 21 -17.94 15.07 -27.13
C LEU A 21 -16.46 15.40 -27.36
N SER A 22 -16.12 16.65 -27.68
CA SER A 22 -14.72 17.07 -27.87
C SER A 22 -13.97 17.17 -26.53
N SER A 23 -14.62 17.55 -25.42
CA SER A 23 -13.99 17.59 -24.10
C SER A 23 -13.79 16.18 -23.52
N LEU A 24 -14.69 15.24 -23.78
CA LEU A 24 -14.53 13.83 -23.39
C LEU A 24 -13.43 13.11 -24.20
N THR A 25 -13.31 13.42 -25.50
CA THR A 25 -12.25 12.83 -26.35
C THR A 25 -10.85 13.42 -26.04
N VAL A 26 -10.74 14.67 -25.64
CA VAL A 26 -9.45 15.27 -25.24
C VAL A 26 -9.00 14.74 -23.88
N ALA A 27 -9.90 14.53 -22.91
CA ALA A 27 -9.57 13.94 -21.63
C ALA A 27 -9.13 12.46 -21.76
N ALA A 28 -9.75 11.70 -22.69
CA ALA A 28 -9.34 10.31 -22.98
C ALA A 28 -8.02 10.22 -23.76
N ALA A 29 -7.72 11.19 -24.64
CA ALA A 29 -6.49 11.20 -25.44
C ALA A 29 -5.23 11.56 -24.62
N VAL A 30 -5.37 12.32 -23.52
CA VAL A 30 -4.24 12.66 -22.65
C VAL A 30 -3.81 11.48 -21.76
N LYS A 31 -4.70 10.52 -21.48
CA LYS A 31 -4.38 9.30 -20.69
C LYS A 31 -3.62 8.22 -21.48
N ALA A 32 -3.50 8.31 -22.80
CA ALA A 32 -2.99 7.22 -23.65
C ALA A 32 -1.52 7.36 -24.09
N GLN A 33 -0.77 8.30 -23.57
CA GLN A 33 0.66 8.36 -23.88
C GLN A 33 1.40 7.34 -23.02
N ARG A 34 1.57 6.11 -23.52
CA ARG A 34 2.44 5.10 -22.91
C ARG A 34 3.83 5.70 -22.72
N ARG A 35 4.20 5.98 -21.48
CA ARG A 35 5.56 6.38 -21.17
C ARG A 35 6.47 5.17 -21.42
N GLN A 36 7.57 5.37 -22.13
CA GLN A 36 8.59 4.35 -22.25
C GLN A 36 9.29 4.21 -20.90
N PRO A 37 9.53 2.99 -20.39
CA PRO A 37 10.30 2.80 -19.17
C PRO A 37 11.67 3.45 -19.32
N PRO A 38 12.23 4.02 -18.24
CA PRO A 38 13.60 4.50 -18.24
C PRO A 38 14.57 3.36 -18.64
N PRO A 39 15.56 3.61 -19.49
CA PRO A 39 16.43 2.56 -20.02
C PRO A 39 17.21 1.75 -18.97
N ASN A 40 17.25 2.22 -17.72
CA ASN A 40 17.95 1.59 -16.59
C ASN A 40 17.06 1.42 -15.36
N TRP A 41 15.76 1.16 -15.55
CA TRP A 41 14.88 0.93 -14.41
C TRP A 41 15.29 -0.33 -13.63
N LYS A 42 15.58 -0.14 -12.33
CA LYS A 42 15.93 -1.21 -11.39
C LYS A 42 14.96 -1.21 -10.23
N PRO A 43 14.15 -2.25 -10.06
CA PRO A 43 13.32 -2.37 -8.86
C PRO A 43 14.19 -2.63 -7.62
N ARG A 44 13.84 -2.01 -6.51
CA ARG A 44 14.45 -2.28 -5.20
C ARG A 44 13.61 -3.32 -4.48
N LEU A 45 14.04 -4.57 -4.54
CA LEU A 45 13.35 -5.68 -3.87
C LEU A 45 13.77 -5.74 -2.40
N GLY A 46 12.80 -5.94 -1.54
CA GLY A 46 12.98 -6.02 -0.09
C GLY A 46 12.02 -6.98 0.59
N VAL A 47 11.97 -6.91 1.90
CA VAL A 47 11.06 -7.71 2.73
C VAL A 47 10.45 -6.87 3.86
N LEU A 48 9.20 -7.17 4.23
CA LEU A 48 8.59 -6.70 5.47
C LEU A 48 8.97 -7.65 6.61
N CYS A 49 9.57 -7.12 7.68
CA CYS A 49 9.97 -7.93 8.83
C CYS A 49 10.08 -7.17 10.14
N SER A 50 10.15 -7.91 11.25
CA SER A 50 10.66 -7.40 12.52
C SER A 50 12.18 -7.31 12.46
N TYR A 51 12.74 -6.27 13.11
CA TYR A 51 14.17 -6.13 13.19
C TYR A 51 14.79 -7.19 14.14
N SER A 52 15.83 -7.86 13.66
CA SER A 52 16.85 -8.54 14.43
C SER A 52 18.13 -8.57 13.61
N ASP A 53 19.29 -8.77 14.28
CA ASP A 53 20.57 -8.89 13.58
C ASP A 53 20.58 -10.10 12.63
N ALA A 54 19.95 -11.22 13.01
CA ALA A 54 19.83 -12.41 12.17
C ALA A 54 18.93 -12.19 10.95
N ASN A 55 17.82 -11.46 11.11
CA ASN A 55 16.95 -11.11 9.99
C ASN A 55 17.65 -10.16 9.02
N LEU A 56 18.38 -9.16 9.53
CA LEU A 56 19.17 -8.24 8.71
C LEU A 56 20.24 -8.98 7.90
N GLU A 57 20.95 -9.92 8.51
CA GLU A 57 21.96 -10.73 7.81
C GLU A 57 21.32 -11.63 6.73
N PHE A 58 20.17 -12.23 7.02
CA PHE A 58 19.42 -12.97 6.01
C PHE A 58 19.02 -12.09 4.82
N VAL A 59 18.46 -10.91 5.06
CA VAL A 59 18.05 -9.99 4.01
C VAL A 59 19.24 -9.61 3.12
N LYS A 60 20.38 -9.32 3.73
CA LYS A 60 21.62 -9.01 3.04
C LYS A 60 22.13 -10.20 2.22
N SER A 61 22.19 -11.38 2.83
CA SER A 61 22.75 -12.59 2.17
C SER A 61 21.93 -13.07 0.98
N GLU A 62 20.60 -12.82 0.99
CA GLU A 62 19.72 -13.13 -0.14
C GLU A 62 19.75 -12.08 -1.25
N GLY A 63 20.48 -10.97 -1.06
CA GLY A 63 20.63 -9.92 -2.07
C GLY A 63 19.45 -8.95 -2.15
N PHE A 64 18.61 -8.87 -1.13
CA PHE A 64 17.62 -7.80 -1.02
C PHE A 64 18.29 -6.46 -0.74
N THR A 65 17.69 -5.39 -1.24
CA THR A 65 18.24 -4.02 -1.15
C THR A 65 17.39 -3.09 -0.31
N SER A 66 16.23 -3.55 0.18
CA SER A 66 15.33 -2.78 1.00
C SER A 66 14.69 -3.61 2.11
N MET A 67 14.18 -2.92 3.12
CA MET A 67 13.34 -3.48 4.19
C MET A 67 12.20 -2.52 4.51
N GLN A 68 11.03 -3.08 4.84
CA GLN A 68 10.06 -2.41 5.70
C GLN A 68 10.17 -3.02 7.09
N LEU A 69 10.20 -2.21 8.14
CA LEU A 69 10.40 -2.70 9.49
C LEU A 69 9.15 -2.57 10.37
N ARG A 70 8.89 -3.61 11.15
CA ARG A 70 8.03 -3.54 12.33
C ARG A 70 8.89 -3.23 13.54
N LEU A 71 8.71 -2.05 14.12
CA LEU A 71 9.39 -1.57 15.32
C LEU A 71 8.36 -1.10 16.35
N ASP A 72 8.70 -1.21 17.62
CA ASP A 72 7.87 -0.72 18.71
C ASP A 72 8.56 0.51 19.35
N PRO A 73 8.03 1.74 19.16
CA PRO A 73 8.66 2.95 19.65
C PRO A 73 8.73 3.01 21.19
N ASP A 74 7.87 2.26 21.88
CA ASP A 74 7.85 2.23 23.34
C ASP A 74 8.95 1.33 23.95
N LYS A 75 9.64 0.54 23.09
CA LYS A 75 10.74 -0.37 23.49
C LYS A 75 12.12 0.11 23.05
N LEU A 76 12.21 1.25 22.37
CA LEU A 76 13.46 1.74 21.79
C LEU A 76 13.83 3.10 22.40
N ASP A 77 14.97 3.17 23.02
CA ASP A 77 15.62 4.43 23.39
C ASP A 77 16.49 4.97 22.22
N ASP A 78 17.00 6.17 22.36
CA ASP A 78 17.83 6.81 21.34
C ASP A 78 19.11 6.02 21.02
N ASN A 79 19.70 5.32 22.00
CA ASN A 79 20.89 4.51 21.79
C ASN A 79 20.56 3.25 20.98
N ALA A 80 19.44 2.58 21.26
CA ALA A 80 18.97 1.44 20.51
C ALA A 80 18.64 1.84 19.05
N ILE A 81 17.95 2.96 18.87
CA ILE A 81 17.64 3.50 17.53
C ILE A 81 18.93 3.78 16.74
N ALA A 82 19.89 4.46 17.34
CA ALA A 82 21.18 4.75 16.71
C ALA A 82 21.95 3.49 16.34
N SER A 83 21.96 2.49 17.24
CA SER A 83 22.60 1.19 17.00
C SER A 83 21.97 0.43 15.84
N ILE A 84 20.63 0.37 15.78
CA ILE A 84 19.90 -0.28 14.68
C ILE A 84 20.21 0.42 13.36
N LYS A 85 20.13 1.76 13.33
CA LYS A 85 20.41 2.56 12.15
C LYS A 85 21.84 2.33 11.63
N ASP A 86 22.84 2.34 12.51
CA ASP A 86 24.25 2.12 12.17
C ASP A 86 24.49 0.70 11.58
N LYS A 87 23.88 -0.32 12.20
CA LYS A 87 23.97 -1.70 11.69
C LYS A 87 23.37 -1.85 10.30
N ILE A 88 22.19 -1.28 10.06
CA ILE A 88 21.54 -1.30 8.75
C ILE A 88 22.39 -0.55 7.72
N ALA A 89 22.86 0.63 8.02
CA ALA A 89 23.69 1.45 7.13
C ALA A 89 24.95 0.71 6.66
N LYS A 90 25.59 -0.09 7.51
CA LYS A 90 26.75 -0.94 7.15
C LYS A 90 26.45 -2.03 6.14
N THR A 91 25.19 -2.38 5.95
CA THR A 91 24.79 -3.40 4.96
C THR A 91 24.54 -2.85 3.57
N GLY A 92 24.28 -1.53 3.46
CA GLY A 92 23.82 -0.89 2.24
C GLY A 92 22.32 -1.12 1.95
N ILE A 93 21.59 -1.76 2.87
CA ILE A 93 20.14 -1.94 2.77
C ILE A 93 19.44 -0.62 3.15
N ASP A 94 18.39 -0.26 2.42
CA ASP A 94 17.54 0.89 2.67
C ASP A 94 16.31 0.47 3.49
N VAL A 95 15.85 1.32 4.42
CA VAL A 95 14.56 1.14 5.09
C VAL A 95 13.55 2.05 4.43
N SER A 96 12.62 1.48 3.66
CA SER A 96 11.65 2.24 2.86
C SER A 96 10.50 2.79 3.68
N SER A 97 10.07 2.03 4.70
CA SER A 97 8.93 2.37 5.53
C SER A 97 8.96 1.65 6.88
N LEU A 98 8.24 2.19 7.87
CA LEU A 98 7.89 1.49 9.10
C LEU A 98 6.41 1.09 9.05
N ALA A 99 6.07 -0.11 9.51
CA ALA A 99 4.68 -0.55 9.63
C ALA A 99 4.01 0.11 10.85
N CYS A 100 2.86 0.72 10.63
CA CYS A 100 2.09 1.43 11.66
C CYS A 100 0.59 1.19 11.47
N ASP A 101 0.16 -0.02 11.79
CA ASP A 101 -1.25 -0.42 11.69
C ASP A 101 -2.08 0.19 12.81
N GLY A 102 -3.40 0.36 12.55
CA GLY A 102 -4.34 0.75 13.58
C GLY A 102 -5.52 1.58 13.10
N ASN A 103 -6.41 1.93 14.05
CA ASN A 103 -7.62 2.71 13.76
C ASN A 103 -7.48 4.16 14.26
N HIS A 104 -7.12 5.07 13.38
CA HIS A 104 -6.91 6.49 13.71
C HIS A 104 -8.17 7.23 14.13
N ILE A 105 -9.34 6.70 13.77
CA ILE A 105 -10.66 7.26 14.08
C ILE A 105 -11.52 6.27 14.86
N ASP A 106 -10.93 5.41 15.69
CA ASP A 106 -11.68 4.44 16.49
C ASP A 106 -12.86 5.10 17.20
N PRO A 107 -14.07 4.50 17.18
CA PRO A 107 -15.24 5.07 17.84
C PRO A 107 -15.08 5.18 19.37
N ASP A 108 -14.23 4.33 19.98
CA ASP A 108 -13.85 4.46 21.38
C ASP A 108 -12.80 5.57 21.55
N PRO A 109 -13.11 6.67 22.27
CA PRO A 109 -12.18 7.79 22.41
C PRO A 109 -10.84 7.41 23.04
N ALA A 110 -10.82 6.46 23.97
CA ALA A 110 -9.58 6.04 24.64
C ALA A 110 -8.68 5.24 23.69
N LYS A 111 -9.27 4.36 22.87
CA LYS A 111 -8.54 3.62 21.84
C LYS A 111 -8.04 4.56 20.74
N ARG A 112 -8.89 5.50 20.31
CA ARG A 112 -8.52 6.54 19.33
C ARG A 112 -7.33 7.35 19.83
N GLU A 113 -7.35 7.86 21.06
CA GLU A 113 -6.26 8.65 21.61
C GLU A 113 -4.96 7.82 21.77
N LYS A 114 -5.08 6.57 22.23
CA LYS A 114 -3.94 5.65 22.30
C LYS A 114 -3.31 5.44 20.93
N GLN A 115 -4.12 5.16 19.90
CA GLN A 115 -3.64 4.98 18.53
C GLN A 115 -2.97 6.24 17.99
N ASN A 116 -3.61 7.40 18.19
CA ASN A 116 -3.07 8.66 17.69
C ASN A 116 -1.75 9.03 18.36
N THR A 117 -1.62 8.80 19.66
CA THR A 117 -0.37 8.97 20.40
C THR A 117 0.72 8.01 19.89
N TYR A 118 0.36 6.74 19.66
CA TYR A 118 1.29 5.75 19.10
C TYR A 118 1.77 6.16 17.71
N THR A 119 0.86 6.61 16.84
CA THR A 119 1.21 7.08 15.49
C THR A 119 2.17 8.27 15.53
N LEU A 120 1.98 9.23 16.44
CA LEU A 120 2.93 10.34 16.62
C LEU A 120 4.32 9.86 17.01
N LYS A 121 4.42 8.89 17.94
CA LYS A 121 5.70 8.27 18.30
C LYS A 121 6.35 7.54 17.11
N MET A 122 5.53 6.88 16.27
CA MET A 122 6.03 6.22 15.06
C MET A 122 6.55 7.23 14.02
N ILE A 123 5.90 8.39 13.86
CA ILE A 123 6.39 9.48 13.01
C ILE A 123 7.74 9.99 13.53
N GLU A 124 7.89 10.20 14.84
CA GLU A 124 9.16 10.61 15.43
C GLU A 124 10.27 9.55 15.27
N LEU A 125 9.94 8.27 15.49
CA LEU A 125 10.86 7.16 15.27
C LEU A 125 11.32 7.10 13.82
N ALA A 126 10.39 7.20 12.85
CA ALA A 126 10.72 7.22 11.44
C ALA A 126 11.66 8.39 11.09
N GLY A 127 11.39 9.59 11.64
CA GLY A 127 12.28 10.74 11.49
C GLY A 127 13.69 10.52 12.05
N LYS A 128 13.82 9.95 13.26
CA LYS A 128 15.12 9.59 13.87
C LYS A 128 15.89 8.57 13.03
N MET A 129 15.17 7.61 12.45
CA MET A 129 15.75 6.60 11.58
C MET A 129 15.97 7.07 10.13
N GLU A 130 15.54 8.28 9.77
CA GLU A 130 15.55 8.81 8.39
C GLU A 130 14.72 7.95 7.41
N VAL A 131 13.66 7.31 7.92
CA VAL A 131 12.73 6.50 7.13
C VAL A 131 11.59 7.40 6.62
N PRO A 132 11.35 7.46 5.30
CA PRO A 132 10.47 8.47 4.72
C PRO A 132 8.98 8.16 4.84
N ASN A 133 8.60 6.94 5.21
CA ASN A 133 7.21 6.51 5.16
C ASN A 133 6.78 5.69 6.38
N LEU A 134 5.50 5.84 6.74
CA LEU A 134 4.76 4.90 7.59
C LEU A 134 3.67 4.23 6.76
N GLY A 135 3.61 2.90 6.76
CA GLY A 135 2.57 2.12 6.07
C GLY A 135 1.54 1.57 7.05
N GLY A 136 0.25 1.62 6.70
CA GLY A 136 -0.83 1.09 7.52
C GLY A 136 -2.23 1.41 6.99
N GLN A 137 -3.25 1.38 7.85
CA GLN A 137 -4.64 1.62 7.48
C GLN A 137 -5.04 3.08 7.70
N SER A 138 -6.13 3.51 7.04
CA SER A 138 -6.66 4.87 7.18
C SER A 138 -7.54 5.07 8.42
N GLY A 139 -8.13 4.01 8.95
CA GLY A 139 -9.15 4.04 9.99
C GLY A 139 -10.56 3.84 9.45
N THR A 140 -11.49 3.47 10.34
CA THR A 140 -12.92 3.33 10.06
C THR A 140 -13.76 3.49 11.33
N ILE A 141 -15.02 3.94 11.17
CA ILE A 141 -16.04 3.94 12.21
C ILE A 141 -17.21 3.10 11.69
N PRO A 142 -17.52 1.95 12.32
CA PRO A 142 -18.63 1.10 11.90
C PRO A 142 -19.95 1.86 11.83
N ASN A 143 -20.73 1.63 10.77
CA ASN A 143 -22.04 2.25 10.52
C ASN A 143 -22.05 3.78 10.31
N MET A 144 -20.90 4.44 10.31
CA MET A 144 -20.82 5.85 9.92
C MET A 144 -20.86 5.97 8.39
N PRO A 145 -21.64 6.93 7.82
CA PRO A 145 -21.62 7.20 6.38
C PRO A 145 -20.21 7.47 5.86
N PHE A 146 -19.88 6.94 4.69
CA PHE A 146 -18.54 7.02 4.10
C PHE A 146 -17.98 8.46 4.06
N ALA A 147 -18.77 9.44 3.60
CA ALA A 147 -18.32 10.83 3.54
C ALA A 147 -17.93 11.40 4.91
N GLN A 148 -18.67 11.03 5.98
CA GLN A 148 -18.35 11.47 7.33
C GLN A 148 -17.06 10.79 7.86
N GLN A 149 -16.78 9.54 7.47
CA GLN A 149 -15.50 8.89 7.81
C GLN A 149 -14.33 9.60 7.14
N VAL A 150 -14.49 10.03 5.88
CA VAL A 150 -13.48 10.84 5.17
C VAL A 150 -13.21 12.15 5.91
N ASP A 151 -14.28 12.83 6.41
CA ASP A 151 -14.15 14.06 7.21
C ASP A 151 -13.42 13.81 8.54
N GLU A 152 -13.74 12.73 9.24
CA GLU A 152 -13.07 12.36 10.50
C GLU A 152 -11.58 12.04 10.31
N ILE A 153 -11.24 11.31 9.25
CA ILE A 153 -9.84 10.99 8.92
C ILE A 153 -9.08 12.28 8.60
N GLU A 154 -9.65 13.13 7.74
CA GLU A 154 -9.00 14.41 7.38
C GLU A 154 -8.74 15.26 8.62
N LYS A 155 -9.72 15.38 9.50
CA LYS A 155 -9.59 16.14 10.75
C LYS A 155 -8.43 15.61 11.62
N VAL A 156 -8.38 14.28 11.87
CA VAL A 156 -7.33 13.69 12.70
C VAL A 156 -5.95 13.88 12.08
N TYR A 157 -5.82 13.65 10.78
CA TYR A 157 -4.52 13.75 10.10
C TYR A 157 -4.02 15.19 10.06
N THR A 158 -4.90 16.15 9.75
CA THR A 158 -4.55 17.58 9.67
C THR A 158 -4.22 18.16 11.06
N GLU A 159 -5.04 17.87 12.06
CA GLU A 159 -4.88 18.43 13.40
C GLU A 159 -3.74 17.79 14.19
N LYS A 160 -3.47 16.48 14.00
CA LYS A 160 -2.51 15.74 14.84
C LYS A 160 -1.22 15.35 14.11
N TYR A 161 -1.28 14.93 12.83
CA TYR A 161 -0.12 14.27 12.22
C TYR A 161 0.68 15.14 11.26
N PHE A 162 0.04 16.00 10.46
CA PHE A 162 0.74 16.66 9.35
C PHE A 162 1.91 17.53 9.80
N ALA A 163 1.77 18.28 10.89
CA ALA A 163 2.87 19.06 11.43
C ALA A 163 4.07 18.19 11.85
N ALA A 164 3.79 17.02 12.44
CA ALA A 164 4.83 16.04 12.80
C ALA A 164 5.44 15.37 11.56
N CYS A 165 4.63 15.05 10.55
CA CYS A 165 5.08 14.50 9.27
C CYS A 165 6.04 15.45 8.56
N GLU A 166 5.69 16.74 8.47
CA GLU A 166 6.53 17.77 7.85
C GLU A 166 7.85 17.98 8.60
N LYS A 167 7.78 18.09 9.93
CA LYS A 167 8.97 18.23 10.79
C LYS A 167 9.95 17.07 10.60
N ASN A 168 9.45 15.84 10.53
CA ASN A 168 10.23 14.62 10.46
C ASN A 168 10.47 14.13 9.02
N LYS A 169 9.91 14.80 8.00
CA LYS A 169 9.97 14.41 6.58
C LYS A 169 9.41 12.99 6.33
N VAL A 170 8.34 12.65 7.03
CA VAL A 170 7.67 11.35 6.98
C VAL A 170 6.32 11.49 6.31
N ARG A 171 5.92 10.49 5.55
CA ARG A 171 4.64 10.40 4.86
C ARG A 171 3.85 9.21 5.42
N ILE A 172 2.54 9.34 5.53
CA ILE A 172 1.65 8.25 5.90
C ILE A 172 1.10 7.61 4.63
N LEU A 173 1.26 6.31 4.50
CA LEU A 173 0.82 5.54 3.34
C LEU A 173 -0.31 4.59 3.75
N TRP A 174 -1.34 4.50 2.89
CA TRP A 174 -2.44 3.57 3.11
C TRP A 174 -2.23 2.29 2.30
N GLU A 175 -2.31 1.17 3.01
CA GLU A 175 -2.40 -0.15 2.41
C GLU A 175 -3.87 -0.50 2.14
N PRO A 176 -4.24 -1.11 0.98
CA PRO A 176 -5.63 -1.38 0.61
C PRO A 176 -6.27 -2.59 1.34
N TYR A 177 -5.81 -2.93 2.52
CA TYR A 177 -6.33 -4.06 3.29
C TYR A 177 -7.76 -3.81 3.78
N ALA A 178 -8.75 -4.54 3.22
CA ALA A 178 -10.16 -4.40 3.57
C ALA A 178 -10.60 -5.28 4.76
N GLY A 179 -9.73 -6.09 5.32
CA GLY A 179 -10.02 -6.92 6.50
C GLY A 179 -9.81 -6.20 7.84
N GLY A 180 -9.33 -4.94 7.82
CA GLY A 180 -9.02 -4.14 9.00
C GLY A 180 -9.80 -2.84 9.08
N PRO A 181 -9.45 -1.94 10.02
CA PRO A 181 -10.10 -0.64 10.19
C PRO A 181 -9.66 0.35 9.10
N ASN A 182 -10.21 0.24 7.92
CA ASN A 182 -9.73 0.94 6.74
C ASN A 182 -10.85 1.34 5.78
N ILE A 183 -10.84 2.57 5.28
CA ILE A 183 -11.67 2.98 4.15
C ILE A 183 -10.85 3.22 2.88
N ALA A 184 -9.52 3.26 2.98
CA ALA A 184 -8.59 3.37 1.84
C ALA A 184 -8.34 2.00 1.17
N THR A 185 -9.39 1.21 0.92
CA THR A 185 -9.30 -0.19 0.49
C THR A 185 -9.22 -0.38 -1.02
N GLY A 186 -9.21 0.71 -1.78
CA GLY A 186 -9.19 0.71 -3.24
C GLY A 186 -9.52 2.09 -3.83
N PRO A 187 -9.66 2.19 -5.16
CA PRO A 187 -9.79 3.45 -5.90
C PRO A 187 -10.82 4.43 -5.33
N VAL A 188 -12.02 3.97 -4.99
CA VAL A 188 -13.09 4.84 -4.46
C VAL A 188 -12.69 5.52 -3.14
N GLY A 189 -12.05 4.75 -2.24
CA GLY A 189 -11.55 5.29 -0.97
C GLY A 189 -10.39 6.25 -1.19
N TRP A 190 -9.45 5.88 -2.05
CA TRP A 190 -8.29 6.70 -2.37
C TRP A 190 -8.67 8.04 -3.00
N GLU A 191 -9.55 8.05 -4.01
CA GLU A 191 -10.04 9.29 -4.64
C GLU A 191 -10.67 10.24 -3.62
N ALA A 192 -11.52 9.72 -2.74
CA ALA A 192 -12.21 10.53 -1.74
C ALA A 192 -11.20 11.16 -0.77
N LEU A 193 -10.26 10.36 -0.26
CA LEU A 193 -9.25 10.83 0.68
C LEU A 193 -8.26 11.79 0.02
N PHE A 194 -7.67 11.46 -1.15
CA PHE A 194 -6.74 12.37 -1.83
C PHE A 194 -7.39 13.70 -2.20
N ARG A 195 -8.64 13.68 -2.65
CA ARG A 195 -9.41 14.91 -2.92
C ARG A 195 -9.61 15.72 -1.64
N LYS A 196 -9.99 15.08 -0.53
CA LYS A 196 -10.21 15.73 0.76
C LYS A 196 -8.94 16.38 1.29
N PHE A 197 -7.81 15.74 1.14
CA PHE A 197 -6.49 16.26 1.51
C PHE A 197 -5.85 17.21 0.48
N ASN A 198 -6.58 17.63 -0.57
CA ASN A 198 -6.04 18.46 -1.65
C ASN A 198 -4.73 17.89 -2.25
N ASN A 199 -4.64 16.58 -2.38
CA ASN A 199 -3.44 15.86 -2.83
C ASN A 199 -2.18 16.15 -2.00
N SER A 200 -2.32 16.38 -0.70
CA SER A 200 -1.19 16.64 0.21
C SER A 200 -0.05 15.65 0.00
N PRO A 201 1.22 16.08 -0.03
CA PRO A 201 2.36 15.18 -0.10
C PRO A 201 2.62 14.36 1.18
N ASN A 202 1.90 14.67 2.26
CA ASN A 202 2.02 13.95 3.55
C ASN A 202 1.31 12.60 3.55
N VAL A 203 0.54 12.28 2.50
CA VAL A 203 -0.18 11.01 2.35
C VAL A 203 0.09 10.36 1.01
N GLY A 204 -0.01 9.04 0.96
CA GLY A 204 0.19 8.26 -0.27
C GLY A 204 -0.29 6.82 -0.12
N LEU A 205 0.15 5.96 -1.03
CA LEU A 205 -0.17 4.55 -1.04
C LEU A 205 1.05 3.68 -0.74
N GLN A 206 0.86 2.72 0.13
CA GLN A 206 1.58 1.47 0.19
C GLN A 206 0.77 0.47 -0.64
N PHE A 207 1.12 0.35 -1.91
CA PHE A 207 0.30 -0.39 -2.87
C PHE A 207 0.53 -1.89 -2.74
N ASP A 208 -0.53 -2.61 -2.39
CA ASP A 208 -0.53 -4.07 -2.35
C ASP A 208 -1.56 -4.62 -3.36
N PRO A 209 -1.11 -5.18 -4.49
CA PRO A 209 -2.02 -5.69 -5.52
C PRO A 209 -2.87 -6.87 -5.02
N SER A 210 -2.37 -7.66 -4.07
CA SER A 210 -3.06 -8.85 -3.57
C SER A 210 -4.41 -8.51 -2.94
N HIS A 211 -4.50 -7.37 -2.26
CA HIS A 211 -5.74 -6.93 -1.64
C HIS A 211 -6.80 -6.49 -2.65
N LEU A 212 -6.39 -5.99 -3.81
CA LEU A 212 -7.32 -5.65 -4.88
C LEU A 212 -7.85 -6.90 -5.56
N VAL A 213 -6.98 -7.90 -5.79
CA VAL A 213 -7.36 -9.18 -6.43
C VAL A 213 -8.47 -9.90 -5.68
N TRP A 214 -8.38 -10.09 -4.36
CA TRP A 214 -9.46 -10.77 -3.64
C TRP A 214 -10.72 -9.91 -3.47
N GLN A 215 -10.62 -8.60 -3.63
CA GLN A 215 -11.77 -7.70 -3.74
C GLN A 215 -12.35 -7.64 -5.16
N MET A 216 -11.81 -8.42 -6.12
CA MET A 216 -12.22 -8.45 -7.53
C MET A 216 -12.05 -7.10 -8.24
N MET A 217 -11.05 -6.32 -7.86
CA MET A 217 -10.66 -5.09 -8.52
C MET A 217 -9.50 -5.36 -9.50
N ASP A 218 -9.35 -4.50 -10.51
CA ASP A 218 -8.22 -4.52 -11.44
C ASP A 218 -7.02 -3.82 -10.80
N GLU A 219 -6.05 -4.60 -10.32
CA GLU A 219 -4.88 -4.10 -9.62
C GLU A 219 -3.90 -3.38 -10.57
N VAL A 220 -3.87 -3.76 -11.83
CA VAL A 220 -2.98 -3.16 -12.83
C VAL A 220 -3.50 -1.78 -13.26
N GLU A 221 -4.81 -1.66 -13.52
CA GLU A 221 -5.40 -0.36 -13.86
C GLU A 221 -5.40 0.57 -12.65
N ALA A 222 -5.67 0.07 -11.44
CA ALA A 222 -5.56 0.86 -10.22
C ALA A 222 -4.13 1.40 -9.99
N ALA A 223 -3.09 0.58 -10.22
CA ALA A 223 -1.71 1.04 -10.15
C ALA A 223 -1.39 2.12 -11.20
N ARG A 224 -1.95 2.02 -12.41
CA ARG A 224 -1.80 3.02 -13.47
C ARG A 224 -2.48 4.33 -13.12
N GLU A 225 -3.69 4.27 -12.58
CA GLU A 225 -4.49 5.44 -12.22
C GLU A 225 -3.87 6.24 -11.07
N PHE A 226 -3.33 5.53 -10.05
CA PHE A 226 -2.75 6.16 -8.86
C PHE A 226 -1.22 6.15 -8.85
N ALA A 227 -0.59 6.05 -10.01
CA ALA A 227 0.86 5.93 -10.17
C ALA A 227 1.68 7.00 -9.42
N ASP A 228 1.19 8.24 -9.37
CA ASP A 228 1.85 9.39 -8.71
C ASP A 228 1.66 9.38 -7.18
N LYS A 229 0.87 8.46 -6.65
CA LYS A 229 0.59 8.29 -5.22
C LYS A 229 1.27 7.08 -4.60
N ILE A 230 1.88 6.20 -5.41
CA ILE A 230 2.55 4.99 -4.94
C ILE A 230 3.96 5.35 -4.46
N TYR A 231 4.21 5.21 -3.16
CA TYR A 231 5.52 5.48 -2.55
C TYR A 231 6.20 4.24 -1.98
N ASP A 232 5.44 3.21 -1.67
CA ASP A 232 5.92 1.90 -1.24
C ASP A 232 5.02 0.80 -1.84
N VAL A 233 5.53 -0.41 -1.99
CA VAL A 233 4.79 -1.53 -2.58
C VAL A 233 4.96 -2.76 -1.73
N HIS A 234 3.86 -3.46 -1.46
CA HIS A 234 3.91 -4.82 -0.97
C HIS A 234 3.84 -5.81 -2.12
N LEU A 235 4.75 -6.76 -2.10
CA LEU A 235 4.78 -7.90 -3.01
C LEU A 235 4.19 -9.12 -2.28
N LYS A 236 2.89 -9.21 -2.32
CA LYS A 236 2.08 -10.32 -1.80
C LYS A 236 1.14 -10.79 -2.89
N ASP A 237 0.85 -12.05 -2.93
CA ASP A 237 -0.07 -12.63 -3.89
C ASP A 237 -1.36 -13.13 -3.23
N THR A 238 -2.40 -13.33 -4.02
CA THR A 238 -3.66 -13.90 -3.57
C THR A 238 -4.11 -14.99 -4.53
N GLU A 239 -4.28 -16.21 -4.03
CA GLU A 239 -4.89 -17.30 -4.77
C GLU A 239 -6.40 -17.27 -4.63
N ILE A 240 -7.12 -17.18 -5.75
CA ILE A 240 -8.57 -17.31 -5.79
C ILE A 240 -8.95 -18.79 -5.91
N LEU A 241 -9.56 -19.33 -4.86
CA LEU A 241 -10.06 -20.70 -4.82
C LEU A 241 -11.38 -20.79 -5.61
N THR A 242 -11.27 -20.77 -6.93
CA THR A 242 -12.41 -20.65 -7.86
C THR A 242 -13.49 -21.69 -7.62
N HIS A 243 -13.13 -22.93 -7.22
CA HIS A 243 -14.10 -23.98 -6.91
C HIS A 243 -14.92 -23.66 -5.65
N VAL A 244 -14.32 -23.04 -4.64
CA VAL A 244 -15.02 -22.57 -3.42
C VAL A 244 -15.92 -21.40 -3.76
N LEU A 245 -15.39 -20.40 -4.48
CA LEU A 245 -16.13 -19.21 -4.91
C LEU A 245 -17.37 -19.59 -5.75
N LYS A 246 -17.21 -20.46 -6.76
CA LYS A 246 -18.33 -20.90 -7.62
C LYS A 246 -19.39 -21.71 -6.87
N ARG A 247 -19.01 -22.41 -5.79
CA ARG A 247 -19.94 -23.21 -4.99
C ARG A 247 -20.65 -22.38 -3.91
N GLY A 248 -19.93 -21.50 -3.22
CA GLY A 248 -20.42 -20.78 -2.04
C GLY A 248 -20.77 -19.31 -2.27
N GLY A 249 -20.34 -18.75 -3.41
CA GLY A 249 -20.45 -17.30 -3.67
C GLY A 249 -19.44 -16.48 -2.87
N ILE A 250 -19.52 -15.15 -3.02
CA ILE A 250 -18.61 -14.21 -2.35
C ILE A 250 -18.84 -14.12 -0.84
N GLN A 251 -20.03 -14.50 -0.36
CA GLN A 251 -20.40 -14.54 1.06
C GLN A 251 -20.97 -15.93 1.41
N PRO A 252 -20.14 -16.97 1.48
CA PRO A 252 -20.61 -18.32 1.74
C PRO A 252 -21.17 -18.42 3.17
N VAL A 253 -22.32 -19.07 3.31
CA VAL A 253 -23.03 -19.23 4.60
C VAL A 253 -22.20 -19.93 5.68
N ASN A 254 -21.28 -20.81 5.27
CA ASN A 254 -20.34 -21.50 6.15
C ASN A 254 -19.07 -20.69 6.45
N ARG A 255 -18.99 -19.45 5.98
CA ARG A 255 -17.84 -18.55 6.13
C ARG A 255 -16.49 -19.11 5.63
N GLN A 256 -16.53 -20.11 4.74
CA GLN A 256 -15.32 -20.64 4.11
C GLN A 256 -14.69 -19.58 3.21
N SER A 257 -13.41 -19.26 3.43
CA SER A 257 -12.70 -18.34 2.55
C SER A 257 -12.54 -18.96 1.15
N TRP A 258 -12.88 -18.18 0.12
CA TRP A 258 -12.69 -18.52 -1.29
C TRP A 258 -11.40 -17.93 -1.87
N TRP A 259 -10.54 -17.35 -1.03
CA TRP A 259 -9.21 -16.85 -1.34
C TRP A 259 -8.26 -17.08 -0.17
N ARG A 260 -6.96 -17.00 -0.44
CA ARG A 260 -5.90 -17.04 0.57
C ARG A 260 -4.67 -16.30 0.07
N PHE A 261 -3.89 -15.75 0.99
CA PHE A 261 -2.62 -15.14 0.65
C PHE A 261 -1.58 -16.18 0.27
N ARG A 262 -0.71 -15.80 -0.67
CA ARG A 262 0.39 -16.59 -1.18
C ARG A 262 1.65 -15.73 -1.33
N VAL A 263 2.79 -16.36 -1.39
CA VAL A 263 4.00 -15.69 -1.88
C VAL A 263 3.85 -15.36 -3.37
N PRO A 264 4.48 -14.27 -3.88
CA PRO A 264 4.44 -13.88 -5.28
C PRO A 264 4.71 -15.04 -6.25
N GLY A 265 3.86 -15.14 -7.27
CA GLY A 265 3.91 -16.18 -8.31
C GLY A 265 3.03 -17.41 -8.04
N TYR A 266 2.39 -17.50 -6.87
CA TYR A 266 1.53 -18.62 -6.50
C TYR A 266 0.05 -18.23 -6.35
N GLY A 267 -0.31 -17.04 -6.79
CA GLY A 267 -1.68 -16.54 -6.76
C GLY A 267 -2.18 -16.07 -8.12
N SER A 268 -3.02 -15.04 -8.09
CA SER A 268 -3.76 -14.54 -9.24
C SER A 268 -3.42 -13.09 -9.60
N VAL A 269 -2.43 -12.48 -8.95
CA VAL A 269 -1.95 -11.13 -9.30
C VAL A 269 -1.32 -11.16 -10.69
N ASP A 270 -1.70 -10.23 -11.57
CA ASP A 270 -1.00 -10.04 -12.85
C ASP A 270 0.33 -9.32 -12.64
N TRP A 271 1.32 -10.07 -12.18
CA TRP A 271 2.66 -9.56 -11.91
C TRP A 271 3.32 -8.92 -13.13
N LYS A 272 3.09 -9.46 -14.34
CA LYS A 272 3.68 -8.91 -15.57
C LYS A 272 3.07 -7.55 -15.90
N GLY A 273 1.75 -7.45 -15.82
CA GLY A 273 1.03 -6.19 -16.00
C GLY A 273 1.45 -5.15 -14.95
N PHE A 274 1.49 -5.56 -13.68
CA PHE A 274 1.86 -4.68 -12.57
C PHE A 274 3.30 -4.15 -12.69
N PHE A 275 4.29 -5.03 -12.92
CA PHE A 275 5.69 -4.62 -13.13
C PHE A 275 5.87 -3.74 -14.38
N SER A 276 5.09 -4.00 -15.45
CA SER A 276 5.07 -3.13 -16.62
C SER A 276 4.64 -1.71 -16.28
N VAL A 277 3.59 -1.55 -15.48
CA VAL A 277 3.14 -0.22 -15.00
C VAL A 277 4.22 0.45 -14.18
N LEU A 278 4.82 -0.25 -13.20
CA LEU A 278 5.89 0.32 -12.36
C LEU A 278 7.10 0.76 -13.19
N ALA A 279 7.47 -0.02 -14.20
CA ALA A 279 8.55 0.34 -15.14
C ALA A 279 8.17 1.57 -16.00
N GLU A 280 6.96 1.60 -16.58
CA GLU A 280 6.45 2.71 -17.40
C GLU A 280 6.46 4.05 -16.65
N ILE A 281 6.11 4.05 -15.36
CA ILE A 281 6.12 5.27 -14.53
C ILE A 281 7.51 5.60 -13.97
N GLY A 282 8.50 4.72 -14.17
CA GLY A 282 9.84 4.86 -13.61
C GLY A 282 9.85 4.82 -12.08
N TYR A 283 9.06 3.93 -11.49
CA TYR A 283 8.93 3.79 -10.04
C TYR A 283 10.29 3.59 -9.36
N LYS A 284 10.58 4.38 -8.33
CA LYS A 284 11.87 4.38 -7.62
C LYS A 284 11.76 3.91 -6.16
N GLY A 285 10.55 3.69 -5.68
CA GLY A 285 10.29 3.21 -4.33
C GLY A 285 10.76 1.77 -4.13
N ALA A 286 10.64 1.29 -2.92
CA ALA A 286 10.90 -0.11 -2.60
C ALA A 286 9.67 -0.98 -2.89
N MET A 287 9.93 -2.26 -3.08
CA MET A 287 8.93 -3.30 -3.24
C MET A 287 9.27 -4.41 -2.25
N ASN A 288 8.52 -4.48 -1.15
CA ASN A 288 8.83 -5.38 -0.04
C ASN A 288 7.92 -6.61 -0.08
N ILE A 289 8.52 -7.80 -0.08
CA ILE A 289 7.76 -9.05 0.02
C ILE A 289 7.10 -9.09 1.40
N GLU A 290 5.78 -9.19 1.41
CA GLU A 290 5.01 -9.50 2.60
C GLU A 290 4.57 -10.97 2.55
N ASN A 291 5.24 -11.81 3.36
CA ASN A 291 4.99 -13.24 3.35
C ASN A 291 3.89 -13.60 4.35
N GLU A 292 2.65 -13.69 3.88
CA GLU A 292 1.48 -14.17 4.63
C GLU A 292 0.96 -15.53 4.11
N ASP A 293 1.80 -16.27 3.41
CA ASP A 293 1.46 -17.61 2.93
C ASP A 293 1.56 -18.65 4.05
N ASN A 294 0.43 -19.26 4.39
CA ASN A 294 0.34 -20.26 5.47
C ASN A 294 1.25 -21.48 5.26
N PHE A 295 1.75 -21.74 4.06
CA PHE A 295 2.72 -22.82 3.80
C PHE A 295 4.09 -22.54 4.43
N TYR A 296 4.36 -21.27 4.80
CA TYR A 296 5.65 -20.83 5.32
C TYR A 296 5.59 -20.38 6.80
N TYR A 297 4.50 -20.71 7.50
CA TYR A 297 4.42 -20.50 8.96
C TYR A 297 5.08 -21.65 9.75
N PRO A 298 5.54 -21.38 10.98
CA PRO A 298 5.52 -20.09 11.68
C PRO A 298 6.58 -19.14 11.15
N SER A 299 6.27 -17.82 11.22
CA SER A 299 7.13 -16.77 10.66
C SER A 299 8.39 -16.54 11.50
N TYR A 300 8.21 -16.51 12.82
CA TYR A 300 9.27 -16.14 13.76
C TYR A 300 9.41 -17.15 14.89
N ALA A 301 10.66 -17.33 15.35
CA ALA A 301 11.01 -17.97 16.61
C ALA A 301 11.98 -17.06 17.36
N ASN A 302 11.61 -16.61 18.56
CA ASN A 302 12.39 -15.69 19.39
C ASN A 302 12.80 -14.37 18.68
N GLY A 303 11.94 -13.86 17.79
CA GLY A 303 12.18 -12.63 17.02
C GLY A 303 12.88 -12.82 15.67
N ASP A 304 13.52 -13.96 15.44
CA ASP A 304 14.20 -14.30 14.20
C ASP A 304 13.29 -15.07 13.23
N PHE A 305 13.55 -14.95 11.94
CA PHE A 305 12.87 -15.74 10.92
C PHE A 305 13.13 -17.24 11.14
N THR A 306 12.06 -18.03 11.06
CA THR A 306 12.21 -19.48 10.94
C THR A 306 12.76 -19.86 9.56
N GLU A 307 13.37 -21.05 9.44
CA GLU A 307 13.81 -21.55 8.14
C GLU A 307 12.66 -21.74 7.15
N GLN A 308 11.48 -22.09 7.68
CA GLN A 308 10.27 -22.18 6.86
C GLN A 308 9.88 -20.82 6.26
N TYR A 309 9.92 -19.77 7.05
CA TYR A 309 9.58 -18.41 6.60
C TYR A 309 10.60 -17.86 5.62
N LYS A 310 11.90 -18.09 5.86
CA LYS A 310 12.99 -17.77 4.92
C LYS A 310 12.80 -18.41 3.56
N ARG A 311 12.32 -19.66 3.51
CA ARG A 311 12.00 -20.35 2.25
C ARG A 311 10.94 -19.62 1.44
N GLY A 312 9.91 -19.06 2.08
CA GLY A 312 8.90 -18.24 1.41
C GLY A 312 9.50 -17.02 0.73
N PHE A 313 10.39 -16.30 1.40
CA PHE A 313 11.10 -15.17 0.81
C PHE A 313 11.99 -15.59 -0.38
N LYS A 314 12.72 -16.71 -0.26
CA LYS A 314 13.56 -17.23 -1.34
C LYS A 314 12.74 -17.59 -2.57
N VAL A 315 11.63 -18.30 -2.40
CA VAL A 315 10.72 -18.68 -3.48
C VAL A 315 10.14 -17.44 -4.18
N ALA A 316 9.66 -16.46 -3.40
CA ALA A 316 9.17 -15.20 -3.95
C ALA A 316 10.26 -14.44 -4.71
N HIS A 317 11.47 -14.35 -4.15
CA HIS A 317 12.60 -13.64 -4.75
C HIS A 317 13.01 -14.25 -6.10
N GLU A 318 13.11 -15.58 -6.18
CA GLU A 318 13.43 -16.28 -7.44
C GLU A 318 12.37 -15.98 -8.52
N PHE A 319 11.10 -15.98 -8.19
CA PHE A 319 10.03 -15.61 -9.12
C PHE A 319 10.16 -14.15 -9.56
N LEU A 320 10.27 -13.22 -8.61
CA LEU A 320 10.28 -11.78 -8.87
C LEU A 320 11.47 -11.34 -9.71
N LYS A 321 12.64 -11.98 -9.55
CA LYS A 321 13.82 -11.75 -10.40
C LYS A 321 13.54 -12.00 -11.88
N THR A 322 12.62 -12.89 -12.20
CA THR A 322 12.25 -13.17 -13.61
C THR A 322 11.46 -12.05 -14.28
N LEU A 323 10.86 -11.17 -13.48
CA LEU A 323 10.06 -10.02 -13.94
C LEU A 323 10.89 -8.74 -14.14
N VAL A 324 12.10 -8.72 -13.56
CA VAL A 324 13.04 -7.62 -13.73
C VAL A 324 13.67 -7.72 -15.11
N PRO A 325 13.55 -6.70 -15.98
CA PRO A 325 14.18 -6.75 -17.27
C PRO A 325 15.69 -7.01 -17.12
N PRO A 326 16.29 -7.92 -17.92
CA PRO A 326 17.72 -8.07 -17.91
C PRO A 326 18.37 -6.74 -18.28
N LEU A 327 19.37 -6.34 -17.51
CA LEU A 327 20.18 -5.17 -17.85
C LEU A 327 20.94 -5.47 -19.14
N ALA A 328 20.72 -4.64 -20.15
CA ALA A 328 21.51 -4.68 -21.36
C ALA A 328 22.97 -4.26 -21.08
#